data_0570e5fc6fb69c153db0b1d53960612d
#
_entry.id   0570e5fc6fb69c153db0b1d53960612d
#
_cell.length_a   1.000
_cell.length_b   1.000
_cell.length_c   1.000
_cell.angle_alpha   90.00
_cell.angle_beta   90.00
_cell.angle_gamma   90.00
#
_symmetry.space_group_name_H-M   'P 1'
#
loop_
_entity.id
_entity.type
_entity.pdbx_description
1 polymer ?
#
loop_
_entity_poly.entity_id
_entity_poly.type
_entity_poly.pdbx_seq_one_letter_code
_entity_poly.pdbx_strand_id
1 'polypeptide(L)'
;RHVIEPFKDAAPRYYYHIMQRNGVPCALRMEDCPAEYPSSFEGIVSLLEHEGTLALKQSAGEHGDGFCKLSYADGKYYINHDEVDRDAVLTKLRSLDRYYNVTEFLTMHEALRPIYPGSVNTIRVMVLNPTGCDPYIANAYMRIGTGSTKLTDNLGYGGVSAKVDVDTGRFYDGTQLKNHVITSCPNHPDTGMLIEGQLPE
;
A
#
# COMPACT_ATOMS: atom_id res chain seq x y z
N ARG A 1 -5.14 12.06 10.77
CA ARG A 1 -6.38 11.81 10.03
C ARG A 1 -7.31 13.03 9.99
N HIS A 2 -7.51 13.77 11.08
CA HIS A 2 -8.36 14.96 11.08
C HIS A 2 -8.05 15.98 9.97
N VAL A 3 -6.79 16.07 9.55
CA VAL A 3 -6.38 16.99 8.46
C VAL A 3 -6.97 16.59 7.10
N ILE A 4 -7.18 15.29 6.88
CA ILE A 4 -7.72 14.75 5.62
C ILE A 4 -9.19 14.38 5.71
N GLU A 5 -9.88 14.71 6.81
CA GLU A 5 -11.30 14.39 7.00
C GLU A 5 -12.21 14.82 5.83
N PRO A 6 -12.01 16.00 5.21
CA PRO A 6 -12.78 16.39 4.02
C PRO A 6 -12.55 15.47 2.80
N PHE A 7 -11.50 14.66 2.82
CA PHE A 7 -11.07 13.77 1.72
C PHE A 7 -11.00 12.31 2.15
N LYS A 8 -11.70 11.94 3.22
CA LYS A 8 -11.65 10.58 3.79
C LYS A 8 -11.99 9.48 2.77
N ASP A 9 -12.89 9.78 1.84
CA ASP A 9 -13.30 8.84 0.80
C ASP A 9 -12.19 8.56 -0.24
N ALA A 10 -11.17 9.44 -0.32
CA ALA A 10 -9.97 9.24 -1.13
C ALA A 10 -8.83 8.54 -0.37
N ALA A 11 -9.07 8.13 0.88
CA ALA A 11 -8.09 7.43 1.71
C ALA A 11 -8.58 6.01 2.03
N PRO A 12 -7.66 5.03 2.19
CA PRO A 12 -8.07 3.70 2.62
C PRO A 12 -8.75 3.77 3.99
N ARG A 13 -9.71 2.88 4.23
CA ARG A 13 -10.35 2.73 5.55
C ARG A 13 -9.33 2.24 6.57
N TYR A 14 -9.31 2.88 7.74
CA TYR A 14 -8.44 2.55 8.86
C TYR A 14 -9.26 1.81 9.92
N TYR A 15 -9.07 0.52 10.02
CA TYR A 15 -9.85 -0.33 10.92
C TYR A 15 -9.27 -0.41 12.33
N TYR A 16 -7.94 -0.63 12.44
CA TYR A 16 -7.28 -0.74 13.73
C TYR A 16 -5.93 -0.03 13.75
N HIS A 17 -5.57 0.44 14.92
CA HIS A 17 -4.22 0.83 15.26
C HIS A 17 -3.65 -0.15 16.29
N ILE A 18 -2.53 -0.78 15.97
CA ILE A 18 -1.79 -1.63 16.90
C ILE A 18 -0.71 -0.77 17.54
N MET A 19 -0.73 -0.67 18.85
CA MET A 19 0.17 0.15 19.63
C MET A 19 0.84 -0.67 20.73
N GLN A 20 1.94 -0.13 21.27
CA GLN A 20 2.61 -0.71 22.43
C GLN A 20 2.14 -0.02 23.70
N ARG A 21 1.61 -0.79 24.63
CA ARG A 21 1.26 -0.31 25.97
C ARG A 21 2.06 -1.08 27.00
N ASN A 22 3.02 -0.40 27.67
CA ASN A 22 3.95 -1.04 28.61
C ASN A 22 4.71 -2.24 28.00
N GLY A 23 5.12 -2.13 26.74
CA GLY A 23 5.81 -3.21 26.03
C GLY A 23 4.93 -4.37 25.58
N VAL A 24 3.61 -4.27 25.73
CA VAL A 24 2.66 -5.27 25.27
C VAL A 24 1.87 -4.70 24.10
N PRO A 25 1.83 -5.38 22.93
CA PRO A 25 1.02 -4.94 21.81
C PRO A 25 -0.48 -5.03 22.14
N CYS A 26 -1.22 -4.01 21.78
CA CYS A 26 -2.67 -3.96 21.92
C CYS A 26 -3.32 -3.36 20.67
N ALA A 27 -4.50 -3.86 20.31
CA ALA A 27 -5.27 -3.38 19.18
C ALA A 27 -6.32 -2.36 19.64
N LEU A 28 -6.29 -1.19 19.03
CA LEU A 28 -7.29 -0.14 19.22
C LEU A 28 -8.15 -0.05 17.96
N ARG A 29 -9.46 -0.23 18.10
CA ARG A 29 -10.41 -0.03 17.01
C ARG A 29 -10.45 1.44 16.61
N MET A 30 -10.40 1.68 15.30
CA MET A 30 -10.49 3.02 14.70
C MET A 30 -11.91 3.30 14.22
N GLU A 31 -12.15 4.54 13.81
CA GLU A 31 -13.49 5.05 13.45
C GLU A 31 -14.13 4.31 12.27
N ASP A 32 -13.33 3.89 11.27
CA ASP A 32 -13.85 3.19 10.09
C ASP A 32 -14.15 1.71 10.34
N CYS A 33 -13.76 1.16 11.48
CA CYS A 33 -14.04 -0.23 11.82
C CYS A 33 -15.46 -0.34 12.38
N PRO A 34 -16.31 -1.26 11.84
CA PRO A 34 -17.66 -1.48 12.35
C PRO A 34 -17.68 -1.79 13.84
N ALA A 35 -18.75 -1.34 14.50
CA ALA A 35 -18.82 -1.32 15.97
C ALA A 35 -18.86 -2.72 16.61
N GLU A 36 -19.33 -3.73 15.87
CA GLU A 36 -19.40 -5.12 16.28
C GLU A 36 -18.05 -5.79 16.51
N TYR A 37 -16.96 -5.27 15.90
CA TYR A 37 -15.63 -5.83 16.09
C TYR A 37 -14.92 -5.19 17.29
N PRO A 38 -14.55 -5.98 18.33
CA PRO A 38 -13.93 -5.43 19.53
C PRO A 38 -12.52 -4.92 19.30
N SER A 39 -12.03 -4.03 20.18
CA SER A 39 -10.62 -3.57 20.22
C SER A 39 -9.69 -4.68 20.73
N SER A 40 -9.51 -5.72 19.92
CA SER A 40 -8.67 -6.88 20.22
C SER A 40 -8.08 -7.48 18.96
N PHE A 41 -7.11 -8.36 19.09
CA PHE A 41 -6.55 -9.11 17.95
C PHE A 41 -7.55 -10.08 17.35
N GLU A 42 -8.41 -10.67 18.17
CA GLU A 42 -9.53 -11.50 17.74
C GLU A 42 -10.52 -10.69 16.89
N GLY A 43 -10.77 -9.42 17.26
CA GLY A 43 -11.57 -8.51 16.46
C GLY A 43 -10.97 -8.25 15.08
N ILE A 44 -9.63 -8.12 14.97
CA ILE A 44 -8.94 -8.01 13.68
C ILE A 44 -9.14 -9.28 12.84
N VAL A 45 -9.03 -10.45 13.45
CA VAL A 45 -9.21 -11.72 12.73
C VAL A 45 -10.66 -11.90 12.28
N SER A 46 -11.65 -11.56 13.12
CA SER A 46 -13.06 -11.62 12.72
C SER A 46 -13.38 -10.63 11.59
N LEU A 47 -12.77 -9.43 11.62
CA LEU A 47 -12.87 -8.48 10.49
C LEU A 47 -12.21 -9.04 9.23
N LEU A 48 -11.05 -9.71 9.34
CA LEU A 48 -10.39 -10.36 8.21
C LEU A 48 -11.27 -11.44 7.58
N GLU A 49 -11.95 -12.24 8.39
CA GLU A 49 -12.90 -13.28 7.93
C GLU A 49 -14.08 -12.67 7.15
N HIS A 50 -14.49 -11.44 7.50
CA HIS A 50 -15.57 -10.71 6.81
C HIS A 50 -15.07 -9.99 5.54
N GLU A 51 -13.98 -9.20 5.65
CA GLU A 51 -13.46 -8.37 4.54
C GLU A 51 -12.67 -9.20 3.51
N GLY A 52 -12.23 -10.41 3.87
CA GLY A 52 -11.41 -11.29 3.03
C GLY A 52 -9.95 -10.87 2.94
N THR A 53 -9.63 -9.58 2.98
CA THR A 53 -8.24 -9.08 2.91
C THR A 53 -8.04 -7.82 3.72
N LEU A 54 -6.91 -7.74 4.42
CA LEU A 54 -6.47 -6.55 5.17
C LEU A 54 -5.00 -6.24 4.89
N ALA A 55 -4.65 -4.98 4.95
CA ALA A 55 -3.25 -4.53 4.90
C ALA A 55 -2.77 -4.15 6.29
N LEU A 56 -1.62 -4.68 6.67
CA LEU A 56 -0.91 -4.34 7.91
C LEU A 56 0.31 -3.50 7.54
N LYS A 57 0.37 -2.27 8.04
CA LYS A 57 1.41 -1.27 7.68
C LYS A 57 2.02 -0.68 8.93
N GLN A 58 3.35 -0.58 9.00
CA GLN A 58 4.00 0.21 10.06
C GLN A 58 3.54 1.68 9.99
N SER A 59 3.22 2.26 11.14
CA SER A 59 2.80 3.67 11.24
C SER A 59 3.95 4.64 10.98
N ALA A 60 5.18 4.23 11.27
CA ALA A 60 6.42 4.99 11.06
C ALA A 60 7.47 4.08 10.42
N GLY A 61 7.18 3.59 9.22
CA GLY A 61 8.08 2.76 8.41
C GLY A 61 8.48 3.47 7.12
N GLU A 62 9.60 3.07 6.56
CA GLU A 62 10.08 3.52 5.26
C GLU A 62 10.08 2.37 4.26
N HIS A 63 10.12 2.68 2.98
CA HIS A 63 10.34 1.74 1.89
C HIS A 63 9.35 0.56 1.76
N GLY A 64 8.27 0.54 2.52
CA GLY A 64 7.33 -0.59 2.59
C GLY A 64 7.75 -1.69 3.56
N ASP A 65 8.77 -1.44 4.39
CA ASP A 65 9.19 -2.36 5.44
C ASP A 65 8.05 -2.62 6.42
N GLY A 66 7.89 -3.89 6.80
CA GLY A 66 6.81 -4.31 7.69
C GLY A 66 5.42 -4.33 7.04
N PHE A 67 5.31 -4.05 5.72
CA PHE A 67 4.06 -4.27 5.01
C PHE A 67 3.73 -5.76 4.95
N CYS A 68 2.49 -6.10 5.30
CA CYS A 68 2.00 -7.47 5.29
C CYS A 68 0.55 -7.49 4.81
N LYS A 69 0.25 -8.40 3.89
CA LYS A 69 -1.12 -8.72 3.49
C LYS A 69 -1.62 -9.87 4.35
N LEU A 70 -2.77 -9.68 5.00
CA LEU A 70 -3.53 -10.77 5.61
C LEU A 70 -4.69 -11.11 4.68
N SER A 71 -4.94 -12.40 4.47
CA SER A 71 -6.08 -12.83 3.66
C SER A 71 -6.81 -14.00 4.30
N TYR A 72 -8.11 -14.05 4.03
CA TYR A 72 -8.98 -15.18 4.37
C TYR A 72 -9.84 -15.51 3.15
N ALA A 73 -9.74 -16.73 2.66
CA ALA A 73 -10.53 -17.22 1.53
C ALA A 73 -10.75 -18.74 1.68
N ASP A 74 -11.95 -19.21 1.36
CA ASP A 74 -12.33 -20.64 1.38
C ASP A 74 -11.98 -21.35 2.70
N GLY A 75 -12.17 -20.66 3.84
CA GLY A 75 -11.89 -21.20 5.17
C GLY A 75 -10.41 -21.23 5.54
N LYS A 76 -9.52 -20.64 4.77
CA LYS A 76 -8.08 -20.63 4.95
C LYS A 76 -7.53 -19.24 5.16
N TYR A 77 -6.50 -19.13 6.00
CA TYR A 77 -5.80 -17.87 6.26
C TYR A 77 -4.47 -17.84 5.53
N TYR A 78 -4.05 -16.62 5.17
CA TYR A 78 -2.76 -16.39 4.52
C TYR A 78 -2.08 -15.16 5.11
N ILE A 79 -0.77 -15.27 5.29
CA ILE A 79 0.11 -14.14 5.58
C ILE A 79 0.98 -13.94 4.33
N ASN A 80 0.76 -12.84 3.61
CA ASN A 80 1.27 -12.59 2.27
C ASN A 80 0.78 -13.69 1.29
N HIS A 81 1.63 -14.67 0.96
CA HIS A 81 1.32 -15.80 0.07
C HIS A 81 1.30 -17.14 0.78
N ASP A 82 1.69 -17.16 2.06
CA ASP A 82 1.85 -18.41 2.82
C ASP A 82 0.52 -18.77 3.51
N GLU A 83 0.02 -19.98 3.23
CA GLU A 83 -1.12 -20.55 3.94
C GLU A 83 -0.74 -20.83 5.40
N VAL A 84 -1.56 -20.37 6.32
CA VAL A 84 -1.34 -20.49 7.76
C VAL A 84 -2.65 -20.86 8.47
N ASP A 85 -2.58 -21.22 9.74
CA ASP A 85 -3.77 -21.35 10.56
C ASP A 85 -4.14 -20.02 11.25
N ARG A 86 -5.31 -19.99 11.87
CA ARG A 86 -5.84 -18.83 12.60
C ARG A 86 -4.92 -18.38 13.74
N ASP A 87 -4.32 -19.34 14.44
CA ASP A 87 -3.46 -19.06 15.58
C ASP A 87 -2.12 -18.44 15.13
N ALA A 88 -1.62 -18.79 13.96
CA ALA A 88 -0.45 -18.16 13.37
C ALA A 88 -0.73 -16.66 13.03
N VAL A 89 -1.93 -16.32 12.53
CA VAL A 89 -2.31 -14.93 12.32
C VAL A 89 -2.33 -14.16 13.66
N LEU A 90 -2.95 -14.71 14.69
CA LEU A 90 -2.97 -14.12 16.03
C LEU A 90 -1.56 -13.97 16.61
N THR A 91 -0.71 -14.97 16.45
CA THR A 91 0.69 -14.95 16.88
C THR A 91 1.45 -13.85 16.15
N LYS A 92 1.26 -13.70 14.83
CA LYS A 92 1.84 -12.62 14.04
C LYS A 92 1.44 -11.26 14.59
N LEU A 93 0.14 -11.03 14.82
CA LEU A 93 -0.37 -9.76 15.35
C LEU A 93 0.19 -9.43 16.75
N ARG A 94 0.29 -10.44 17.62
CA ARG A 94 0.83 -10.29 18.99
C ARG A 94 2.35 -10.15 19.04
N SER A 95 3.06 -10.54 17.99
CA SER A 95 4.53 -10.42 17.91
C SER A 95 5.01 -9.07 17.37
N LEU A 96 4.09 -8.16 17.02
CA LEU A 96 4.45 -6.85 16.49
C LEU A 96 5.06 -5.98 17.60
N ASP A 97 6.28 -5.53 17.38
CA ASP A 97 7.08 -4.75 18.34
C ASP A 97 7.02 -3.23 18.11
N ARG A 98 6.28 -2.80 17.06
CA ARG A 98 6.13 -1.40 16.65
C ARG A 98 4.66 -1.03 16.49
N TYR A 99 4.41 0.24 16.17
CA TYR A 99 3.07 0.72 15.84
C TYR A 99 2.70 0.32 14.41
N TYR A 100 1.49 -0.24 14.24
CA TYR A 100 0.95 -0.63 12.95
C TYR A 100 -0.46 -0.09 12.75
N ASN A 101 -0.81 0.15 11.49
CA ASN A 101 -2.19 0.38 11.08
C ASN A 101 -2.70 -0.86 10.33
N VAL A 102 -3.90 -1.29 10.67
CA VAL A 102 -4.68 -2.27 9.90
C VAL A 102 -5.67 -1.50 9.06
N THR A 103 -5.55 -1.62 7.75
CA THR A 103 -6.38 -0.89 6.78
C THR A 103 -7.02 -1.85 5.80
N GLU A 104 -7.99 -1.37 5.02
CA GLU A 104 -8.39 -2.09 3.83
C GLU A 104 -7.20 -2.36 2.93
N PHE A 105 -7.26 -3.46 2.20
CA PHE A 105 -6.25 -3.81 1.20
C PHE A 105 -6.67 -3.24 -0.15
N LEU A 106 -5.93 -2.24 -0.63
CA LEU A 106 -6.19 -1.64 -1.93
C LEU A 106 -5.79 -2.60 -3.05
N THR A 107 -6.64 -2.71 -4.05
CA THR A 107 -6.36 -3.46 -5.28
C THR A 107 -5.98 -2.51 -6.41
N MET A 108 -5.17 -3.00 -7.35
CA MET A 108 -4.78 -2.23 -8.52
C MET A 108 -6.00 -1.95 -9.42
N HIS A 109 -6.14 -0.70 -9.86
CA HIS A 109 -7.15 -0.31 -10.83
C HIS A 109 -7.01 -1.15 -12.11
N GLU A 110 -8.13 -1.60 -12.68
CA GLU A 110 -8.14 -2.54 -13.81
C GLU A 110 -7.38 -2.04 -15.04
N ALA A 111 -7.42 -0.73 -15.34
CA ALA A 111 -6.70 -0.13 -16.46
C ALA A 111 -5.16 -0.21 -16.32
N LEU A 112 -4.63 -0.28 -15.11
CA LEU A 112 -3.19 -0.35 -14.82
C LEU A 112 -2.72 -1.77 -14.47
N ARG A 113 -3.65 -2.68 -14.18
CA ARG A 113 -3.35 -4.07 -13.83
C ARG A 113 -2.51 -4.82 -14.88
N PRO A 114 -2.70 -4.60 -16.21
CA PRO A 114 -1.89 -5.29 -17.22
C PRO A 114 -0.39 -4.95 -17.15
N ILE A 115 -0.02 -3.76 -16.61
CA ILE A 115 1.38 -3.38 -16.50
C ILE A 115 2.07 -4.27 -15.45
N TYR A 116 1.50 -4.33 -14.24
CA TYR A 116 1.94 -5.25 -13.19
C TYR A 116 0.84 -5.48 -12.16
N PRO A 117 0.32 -6.71 -12.04
CA PRO A 117 -0.77 -7.03 -11.11
C PRO A 117 -0.32 -7.35 -9.68
N GLY A 118 0.98 -7.53 -9.43
CA GLY A 118 1.51 -8.04 -8.16
C GLY A 118 1.52 -7.03 -7.01
N SER A 119 1.40 -5.74 -7.31
CA SER A 119 1.29 -4.67 -6.31
C SER A 119 0.42 -3.52 -6.82
N VAL A 120 0.01 -2.65 -5.90
CA VAL A 120 -0.63 -1.39 -6.30
C VAL A 120 0.44 -0.45 -6.84
N ASN A 121 0.30 -0.04 -8.11
CA ASN A 121 1.13 1.00 -8.70
C ASN A 121 0.61 2.36 -8.22
N THR A 122 1.49 3.19 -7.71
CA THR A 122 1.12 4.46 -7.08
C THR A 122 1.61 5.65 -7.88
N ILE A 123 0.92 6.79 -7.72
CA ILE A 123 1.37 8.06 -8.29
C ILE A 123 1.93 8.88 -7.14
N ARG A 124 3.17 9.32 -7.28
CA ARG A 124 3.77 10.29 -6.39
C ARG A 124 3.65 11.68 -7.00
N VAL A 125 2.97 12.55 -6.26
CA VAL A 125 2.79 13.95 -6.64
C VAL A 125 3.66 14.81 -5.73
N MET A 126 4.46 15.68 -6.32
CA MET A 126 5.27 16.69 -5.61
C MET A 126 4.57 18.03 -5.68
N VAL A 127 4.09 18.49 -4.54
CA VAL A 127 3.43 19.79 -4.42
C VAL A 127 4.40 20.78 -3.80
N LEU A 128 4.56 21.93 -4.41
CA LEU A 128 5.29 23.07 -3.83
C LEU A 128 4.28 24.10 -3.30
N ASN A 129 4.58 24.61 -2.11
CA ASN A 129 3.79 25.66 -1.46
C ASN A 129 4.71 26.82 -1.04
N PRO A 130 5.22 27.65 -2.00
CA PRO A 130 6.10 28.76 -1.67
C PRO A 130 5.32 29.88 -0.94
N THR A 131 6.00 30.57 -0.02
CA THR A 131 5.41 31.72 0.68
C THR A 131 4.95 32.79 -0.30
N GLY A 132 3.69 33.20 -0.19
CA GLY A 132 3.09 34.26 -1.01
C GLY A 132 2.60 33.80 -2.39
N CYS A 133 2.58 32.50 -2.67
CA CYS A 133 2.04 31.91 -3.90
C CYS A 133 1.03 30.82 -3.57
N ASP A 134 0.13 30.54 -4.51
CA ASP A 134 -0.72 29.35 -4.39
C ASP A 134 0.09 28.06 -4.55
N PRO A 135 -0.29 26.99 -3.84
CA PRO A 135 0.33 25.68 -4.02
C PRO A 135 0.16 25.17 -5.45
N TYR A 136 1.18 24.55 -6.00
CA TYR A 136 1.11 23.94 -7.33
C TYR A 136 1.82 22.58 -7.40
N ILE A 137 1.41 21.74 -8.34
CA ILE A 137 2.06 20.47 -8.61
C ILE A 137 3.31 20.74 -9.44
N ALA A 138 4.48 20.50 -8.86
CA ALA A 138 5.76 20.71 -9.53
C ALA A 138 6.13 19.50 -10.42
N ASN A 139 5.75 18.29 -10.01
CA ASN A 139 6.09 17.06 -10.70
C ASN A 139 5.19 15.92 -10.24
N ALA A 140 4.96 14.95 -11.12
CA ALA A 140 4.33 13.69 -10.77
C ALA A 140 5.02 12.52 -11.49
N TYR A 141 5.04 11.35 -10.86
CA TYR A 141 5.53 10.14 -11.47
C TYR A 141 4.80 8.92 -10.93
N MET A 142 4.58 7.96 -11.82
CA MET A 142 4.01 6.68 -11.44
C MET A 142 5.13 5.76 -10.95
N ARG A 143 4.85 5.02 -9.89
CA ARG A 143 5.70 3.96 -9.36
C ARG A 143 5.03 2.64 -9.65
N ILE A 144 5.78 1.70 -10.18
CA ILE A 144 5.31 0.41 -10.65
C ILE A 144 6.13 -0.66 -9.96
N GLY A 145 5.45 -1.62 -9.32
CA GLY A 145 6.12 -2.75 -8.69
C GLY A 145 6.70 -3.72 -9.72
N THR A 146 7.50 -4.65 -9.23
CA THR A 146 8.09 -5.77 -10.00
C THR A 146 8.12 -7.00 -9.11
N GLY A 147 8.48 -8.15 -9.66
CA GLY A 147 8.72 -9.37 -8.88
C GLY A 147 9.72 -9.18 -7.75
N SER A 148 10.71 -8.29 -7.93
CA SER A 148 11.71 -7.94 -6.91
C SER A 148 11.12 -7.13 -5.75
N THR A 149 10.12 -6.29 -6.01
CA THR A 149 9.46 -5.45 -4.99
C THR A 149 8.36 -6.18 -4.22
N LYS A 150 7.98 -7.37 -4.66
CA LYS A 150 6.91 -8.20 -4.08
C LYS A 150 5.56 -7.45 -4.06
N LEU A 151 5.06 -7.10 -2.87
CA LEU A 151 3.76 -6.43 -2.66
C LEU A 151 3.84 -4.90 -2.71
N THR A 152 5.03 -4.33 -2.95
CA THR A 152 5.24 -2.88 -2.98
C THR A 152 5.69 -2.40 -4.37
N ASP A 153 5.75 -1.09 -4.56
CA ASP A 153 6.21 -0.44 -5.79
C ASP A 153 7.53 0.32 -5.59
N ASN A 154 8.34 -0.11 -4.62
CA ASN A 154 9.52 0.62 -4.21
C ASN A 154 10.63 0.60 -5.27
N LEU A 155 11.00 1.79 -5.77
CA LEU A 155 12.04 1.97 -6.76
C LEU A 155 13.42 1.45 -6.28
N GLY A 156 13.74 1.65 -4.99
CA GLY A 156 14.99 1.18 -4.38
C GLY A 156 15.12 -0.34 -4.32
N TYR A 157 14.01 -1.06 -4.37
CA TYR A 157 13.97 -2.53 -4.39
C TYR A 157 13.74 -3.11 -5.79
N GLY A 158 13.95 -2.31 -6.82
CA GLY A 158 13.87 -2.75 -8.21
C GLY A 158 12.54 -2.43 -8.90
N GLY A 159 11.72 -1.58 -8.32
CA GLY A 159 10.54 -1.03 -8.98
C GLY A 159 10.89 -0.19 -10.21
N VAL A 160 9.88 0.15 -10.99
CA VAL A 160 10.00 1.04 -12.15
C VAL A 160 9.32 2.38 -11.85
N SER A 161 9.83 3.45 -12.40
CA SER A 161 9.24 4.78 -12.36
C SER A 161 8.93 5.25 -13.77
N ALA A 162 7.75 5.86 -13.99
CA ALA A 162 7.39 6.51 -15.23
C ALA A 162 7.00 7.97 -14.97
N LYS A 163 7.35 8.89 -15.85
CA LYS A 163 6.90 10.28 -15.76
C LYS A 163 5.39 10.35 -15.92
N VAL A 164 4.75 11.31 -15.27
CA VAL A 164 3.34 11.63 -15.45
C VAL A 164 3.23 13.09 -15.85
N ASP A 165 2.61 13.33 -16.98
CA ASP A 165 2.19 14.67 -17.41
C ASP A 165 0.97 15.06 -16.57
N VAL A 166 1.11 16.10 -15.76
CA VAL A 166 0.09 16.49 -14.78
C VAL A 166 -1.16 17.12 -15.38
N ASP A 167 -1.05 17.65 -16.60
CA ASP A 167 -2.17 18.30 -17.29
C ASP A 167 -3.03 17.28 -18.05
N THR A 168 -2.39 16.24 -18.60
CA THR A 168 -3.06 15.24 -19.42
C THR A 168 -3.27 13.90 -18.73
N GLY A 169 -2.53 13.61 -17.66
CA GLY A 169 -2.51 12.29 -17.02
C GLY A 169 -1.79 11.21 -17.84
N ARG A 170 -1.10 11.57 -18.94
CA ARG A 170 -0.29 10.60 -19.71
C ARG A 170 0.94 10.20 -18.91
N PHE A 171 1.23 8.89 -18.84
CA PHE A 171 2.49 8.38 -18.27
C PHE A 171 3.37 7.77 -19.34
N TYR A 172 4.70 7.94 -19.20
CA TYR A 172 5.69 7.58 -20.23
C TYR A 172 7.13 7.56 -19.67
N ASP A 173 8.11 7.22 -20.48
CA ASP A 173 9.54 7.20 -20.13
C ASP A 173 9.83 6.33 -18.89
N GLY A 174 9.45 5.05 -18.95
CA GLY A 174 9.78 4.10 -17.91
C GLY A 174 11.29 4.05 -17.61
N THR A 175 11.65 4.10 -16.32
CA THR A 175 13.04 4.02 -15.85
C THR A 175 13.15 3.11 -14.64
N GLN A 176 14.30 2.50 -14.44
CA GLN A 176 14.61 1.64 -13.30
C GLN A 176 15.95 2.03 -12.69
N LEU A 177 16.06 1.94 -11.36
CA LEU A 177 17.33 2.14 -10.66
C LEU A 177 18.07 0.79 -10.59
N LYS A 178 19.22 0.68 -11.29
CA LYS A 178 20.08 -0.50 -11.26
C LYS A 178 21.49 -0.08 -10.82
N ASN A 179 22.00 -0.67 -9.76
CA ASN A 179 23.33 -0.37 -9.23
C ASN A 179 23.59 1.14 -9.06
N HIS A 180 22.59 1.85 -8.50
CA HIS A 180 22.60 3.31 -8.31
C HIS A 180 22.61 4.14 -9.61
N VAL A 181 22.38 3.53 -10.76
CA VAL A 181 22.27 4.20 -12.06
C VAL A 181 20.84 4.10 -12.56
N ILE A 182 20.28 5.24 -12.97
CA ILE A 182 18.97 5.28 -13.63
C ILE A 182 19.14 4.81 -15.06
N THR A 183 18.42 3.76 -15.42
CA THR A 183 18.43 3.17 -16.76
C THR A 183 17.05 3.22 -17.39
N SER A 184 16.98 3.38 -18.71
CA SER A 184 15.73 3.30 -19.46
C SER A 184 15.09 1.91 -19.30
N CYS A 185 13.80 1.88 -19.07
CA CYS A 185 13.00 0.67 -18.91
C CYS A 185 11.63 0.88 -19.58
N PRO A 186 11.58 0.92 -20.93
CA PRO A 186 10.34 1.22 -21.66
C PRO A 186 9.29 0.13 -21.53
N ASN A 187 9.71 -1.12 -21.27
CA ASN A 187 8.83 -2.24 -21.04
C ASN A 187 9.03 -2.77 -19.62
N HIS A 188 7.95 -3.20 -19.00
CA HIS A 188 7.98 -3.78 -17.66
C HIS A 188 8.81 -5.08 -17.63
N PRO A 189 9.77 -5.25 -16.70
CA PRO A 189 10.74 -6.35 -16.74
C PRO A 189 10.12 -7.74 -16.60
N ASP A 190 9.01 -7.88 -15.89
CA ASP A 190 8.37 -9.19 -15.66
C ASP A 190 7.25 -9.47 -16.66
N THR A 191 6.48 -8.47 -17.07
CA THR A 191 5.30 -8.65 -17.94
C THR A 191 5.57 -8.35 -19.39
N GLY A 192 6.64 -7.60 -19.69
CA GLY A 192 6.94 -7.12 -21.05
C GLY A 192 6.02 -5.99 -21.55
N MET A 193 5.03 -5.58 -20.75
CA MET A 193 4.09 -4.52 -21.12
C MET A 193 4.80 -3.18 -21.28
N LEU A 194 4.41 -2.42 -22.29
CA LEU A 194 4.88 -1.06 -22.52
C LEU A 194 4.49 -0.18 -21.33
N ILE A 195 5.45 0.59 -20.81
CA ILE A 195 5.23 1.55 -19.73
C ILE A 195 4.92 2.92 -20.33
N GLU A 196 3.79 2.98 -20.97
CA GLU A 196 3.20 4.19 -21.55
C GLU A 196 1.69 4.02 -21.62
N GLY A 197 0.96 5.10 -21.34
CA GLY A 197 -0.50 5.08 -21.38
C GLY A 197 -1.14 6.29 -20.74
N GLN A 198 -2.39 6.15 -20.42
CA GLN A 198 -3.24 7.17 -19.83
C GLN A 198 -3.69 6.69 -18.44
N LEU A 199 -3.59 7.58 -17.44
CA LEU A 199 -4.20 7.34 -16.13
C LEU A 199 -5.72 7.30 -16.27
N PRO A 200 -6.41 6.42 -15.53
CA PRO A 200 -7.86 6.43 -15.47
C PRO A 200 -8.37 7.75 -14.87
N GLU A 201 -9.56 8.17 -15.31
CA GLU A 201 -10.28 9.34 -14.78
C GLU A 201 -10.78 9.09 -13.35
#